data_a7fefc771ab52384eb23c72c0244946e
#
_entry.id   a7fefc771ab52384eb23c72c0244946e
#
_cell.length_a   1.000
_cell.length_b   1.000
_cell.length_c   1.000
_cell.angle_alpha   90.00
_cell.angle_beta   90.00
_cell.angle_gamma   90.00
#
_symmetry.space_group_name_H-M   'P 1'
#
loop_
_entity.id
_entity.type
_entity.pdbx_description
1 polymer ?
#
loop_
_entity_poly.entity_id
_entity_poly.type
_entity_poly.pdbx_seq_one_letter_code
_entity_poly.pdbx_strand_id
1 'polypeptide(L)'
;MNMTTAVYYLFIALGLFANNLIFAAGGGGASYGSDLVFPIPETVYSEMEAHHAEELGHELGLIEQLKIRAAADPFNVVATIIFFFAVLHTFLATSFNKMAHKFELEHRADVSTHNRIYVEGRQPVSFKATLFHFLGEVEAIFGIWLIPLLISLVL
;
A
#
# COMPACT_ATOMS: atom_id res chain seq x y z
N MET A 1 -22.93 3.44 4.34
CA MET A 1 -21.76 2.60 4.60
C MET A 1 -20.87 3.38 5.56
N ASN A 2 -20.65 2.87 6.76
CA ASN A 2 -19.85 3.59 7.77
C ASN A 2 -18.39 3.65 7.31
N MET A 3 -17.72 4.78 7.53
CA MET A 3 -16.32 5.02 7.14
C MET A 3 -15.36 3.91 7.67
N THR A 4 -15.63 3.38 8.86
CA THR A 4 -14.92 2.24 9.46
C THR A 4 -15.01 0.99 8.59
N THR A 5 -16.19 0.71 8.06
CA THR A 5 -16.45 -0.42 7.16
C THR A 5 -15.75 -0.22 5.82
N ALA A 6 -15.73 1.01 5.30
CA ALA A 6 -15.03 1.34 4.07
C ALA A 6 -13.50 1.15 4.19
N VAL A 7 -12.91 1.59 5.31
CA VAL A 7 -11.49 1.39 5.60
C VAL A 7 -11.15 -0.09 5.74
N TYR A 8 -11.99 -0.87 6.41
CA TYR A 8 -11.80 -2.31 6.56
C TYR A 8 -11.85 -3.03 5.21
N TYR A 9 -12.82 -2.71 4.35
CA TYR A 9 -12.88 -3.27 3.00
C TYR A 9 -11.73 -2.83 2.11
N LEU A 10 -11.22 -1.60 2.28
CA LEU A 10 -10.04 -1.12 1.57
C LEU A 10 -8.81 -1.98 1.89
N PHE A 11 -8.57 -2.29 3.17
CA PHE A 11 -7.45 -3.14 3.57
C PHE A 11 -7.62 -4.60 3.13
N ILE A 12 -8.84 -5.14 3.17
CA ILE A 12 -9.12 -6.49 2.64
C ILE A 12 -8.91 -6.52 1.13
N ALA A 13 -9.46 -5.56 0.40
CA ALA A 13 -9.30 -5.46 -1.05
C ALA A 13 -7.83 -5.31 -1.42
N LEU A 14 -7.06 -4.51 -0.67
CA LEU A 14 -5.63 -4.32 -0.85
C LEU A 14 -4.86 -5.64 -0.64
N GLY A 15 -5.17 -6.38 0.43
CA GLY A 15 -4.55 -7.68 0.71
C GLY A 15 -4.86 -8.72 -0.37
N LEU A 16 -6.12 -8.78 -0.83
CA LEU A 16 -6.54 -9.68 -1.90
C LEU A 16 -5.93 -9.28 -3.25
N PHE A 17 -5.83 -7.98 -3.53
CA PHE A 17 -5.23 -7.46 -4.76
C PHE A 17 -3.74 -7.71 -4.82
N ALA A 18 -3.02 -7.47 -3.71
CA ALA A 18 -1.59 -7.77 -3.60
C ALA A 18 -1.32 -9.26 -3.82
N ASN A 19 -2.14 -10.14 -3.25
CA ASN A 19 -2.01 -11.60 -3.41
C ASN A 19 -2.23 -12.04 -4.88
N ASN A 20 -3.20 -11.44 -5.57
CA ASN A 20 -3.44 -11.73 -7.00
C ASN A 20 -2.33 -11.15 -7.90
N LEU A 21 -1.74 -10.01 -7.52
CA LEU A 21 -0.65 -9.39 -8.28
C LEU A 21 0.64 -10.20 -8.18
N ILE A 22 0.96 -10.71 -6.99
CA ILE A 22 2.11 -11.60 -6.74
C ILE A 22 1.95 -12.89 -7.57
N PHE A 23 0.75 -13.45 -7.65
CA PHE A 23 0.48 -14.64 -8.46
C PHE A 23 0.54 -14.37 -9.97
N ALA A 24 0.10 -13.20 -10.42
CA ALA A 24 0.17 -12.79 -11.82
C ALA A 24 1.61 -12.43 -12.27
N ALA A 25 2.42 -11.89 -11.37
CA ALA A 25 3.83 -11.60 -11.63
C ALA A 25 4.70 -12.87 -11.74
N GLY A 26 4.26 -13.98 -11.10
CA GLY A 26 4.95 -15.28 -11.17
C GLY A 26 4.62 -16.14 -12.41
N GLY A 27 3.70 -15.72 -13.27
CA GLY A 27 3.18 -16.59 -14.32
C GLY A 27 2.98 -15.94 -15.68
N GLY A 28 4.03 -15.59 -16.42
CA GLY A 28 3.89 -15.38 -17.85
C GLY A 28 4.47 -14.10 -18.45
N GLY A 29 5.60 -13.64 -17.98
CA GLY A 29 6.45 -12.72 -18.78
C GLY A 29 7.25 -13.53 -19.78
N ALA A 30 7.31 -13.11 -21.06
CA ALA A 30 8.29 -13.63 -21.99
C ALA A 30 9.65 -13.58 -21.31
N SER A 31 10.28 -14.74 -21.17
CA SER A 31 11.59 -14.90 -20.55
C SER A 31 12.64 -14.11 -21.32
N TYR A 32 12.75 -12.84 -21.08
CA TYR A 32 14.00 -12.14 -21.24
C TYR A 32 14.88 -12.64 -20.11
N GLY A 33 15.83 -13.50 -20.47
CA GLY A 33 16.74 -14.30 -19.69
C GLY A 33 16.79 -14.04 -18.19
N SER A 34 16.72 -15.10 -17.43
CA SER A 34 16.87 -15.19 -15.97
C SER A 34 18.17 -14.58 -15.38
N ASP A 35 18.91 -13.84 -16.18
CA ASP A 35 20.24 -13.27 -15.86
C ASP A 35 20.22 -11.74 -15.70
N LEU A 36 19.02 -11.10 -15.75
CA LEU A 36 18.93 -9.66 -15.49
C LEU A 36 19.13 -9.40 -14.01
N VAL A 37 20.23 -8.77 -13.69
CA VAL A 37 20.56 -8.34 -12.31
C VAL A 37 19.65 -7.18 -11.92
N PHE A 38 18.94 -7.33 -10.80
CA PHE A 38 18.13 -6.24 -10.23
C PHE A 38 19.06 -5.17 -9.59
N PRO A 39 18.80 -3.88 -9.79
CA PRO A 39 17.76 -3.26 -10.63
C PRO A 39 18.09 -3.34 -12.13
N ILE A 40 17.06 -3.52 -12.96
CA ILE A 40 17.24 -3.59 -14.42
C ILE A 40 17.76 -2.23 -14.93
N PRO A 41 18.88 -2.18 -15.67
CA PRO A 41 19.40 -0.94 -16.21
C PRO A 41 18.46 -0.27 -17.22
N GLU A 42 18.46 1.06 -17.27
CA GLU A 42 17.62 1.85 -18.20
C GLU A 42 17.91 1.48 -19.67
N THR A 43 19.15 1.11 -20.01
CA THR A 43 19.54 0.67 -21.36
C THR A 43 18.76 -0.55 -21.83
N VAL A 44 18.45 -1.48 -20.94
CA VAL A 44 17.66 -2.68 -21.26
C VAL A 44 16.22 -2.30 -21.60
N TYR A 45 15.62 -1.39 -20.86
CA TYR A 45 14.27 -0.91 -21.18
C TYR A 45 14.23 -0.21 -22.53
N SER A 46 15.23 0.64 -22.84
CA SER A 46 15.27 1.35 -24.12
C SER A 46 15.49 0.40 -25.31
N GLU A 47 16.27 -0.67 -25.15
CA GLU A 47 16.43 -1.71 -26.16
C GLU A 47 15.13 -2.49 -26.40
N MET A 48 14.40 -2.86 -25.34
CA MET A 48 13.11 -3.52 -25.42
C MET A 48 12.06 -2.63 -26.12
N GLU A 49 12.02 -1.35 -25.75
CA GLU A 49 11.13 -0.37 -26.37
C GLU A 49 11.43 -0.17 -27.85
N ALA A 50 12.72 -0.06 -28.23
CA ALA A 50 13.13 0.07 -29.61
C ALA A 50 12.74 -1.16 -30.45
N HIS A 51 12.93 -2.35 -29.92
CA HIS A 51 12.54 -3.60 -30.59
C HIS A 51 11.01 -3.67 -30.82
N HIS A 52 10.21 -3.33 -29.81
CA HIS A 52 8.76 -3.29 -29.96
C HIS A 52 8.28 -2.21 -30.93
N ALA A 53 8.93 -1.04 -30.94
CA ALA A 53 8.62 0.03 -31.90
C ALA A 53 8.90 -0.43 -33.35
N GLU A 54 9.98 -1.19 -33.57
CA GLU A 54 10.32 -1.76 -34.87
C GLU A 54 9.30 -2.81 -35.31
N GLU A 55 8.87 -3.71 -34.39
CA GLU A 55 7.83 -4.70 -34.67
C GLU A 55 6.49 -4.08 -35.05
N LEU A 56 6.09 -3.02 -34.36
CA LEU A 56 4.82 -2.32 -34.58
C LEU A 56 4.87 -1.33 -35.75
N GLY A 57 6.06 -0.94 -36.20
CA GLY A 57 6.26 0.01 -37.31
C GLY A 57 5.88 1.45 -36.97
N HIS A 58 5.78 1.80 -35.69
CA HIS A 58 5.51 3.17 -35.22
C HIS A 58 6.20 3.43 -33.88
N GLU A 59 6.38 4.71 -33.53
CA GLU A 59 6.89 5.10 -32.22
C GLU A 59 5.89 4.72 -31.11
N LEU A 60 6.44 4.18 -30.02
CA LEU A 60 5.62 3.73 -28.88
C LEU A 60 5.02 4.92 -28.12
N GLY A 61 3.72 4.87 -27.90
CA GLY A 61 3.05 5.78 -26.98
C GLY A 61 3.42 5.51 -25.52
N LEU A 62 3.22 6.49 -24.64
CA LEU A 62 3.53 6.38 -23.19
C LEU A 62 2.92 5.12 -22.56
N ILE A 63 1.70 4.78 -22.91
CA ILE A 63 1.00 3.61 -22.32
C ILE A 63 1.63 2.30 -22.80
N GLU A 64 2.12 2.24 -24.02
CA GLU A 64 2.80 1.06 -24.58
C GLU A 64 4.16 0.87 -23.90
N GLN A 65 4.94 1.93 -23.74
CA GLN A 65 6.18 1.91 -22.97
C GLN A 65 5.96 1.42 -21.54
N LEU A 66 4.94 1.94 -20.84
CA LEU A 66 4.60 1.52 -19.48
C LEU A 66 4.22 0.03 -19.42
N LYS A 67 3.49 -0.49 -20.41
CA LYS A 67 3.16 -1.92 -20.47
C LYS A 67 4.39 -2.80 -20.65
N ILE A 68 5.33 -2.39 -21.51
CA ILE A 68 6.59 -3.11 -21.74
C ILE A 68 7.39 -3.13 -20.44
N ARG A 69 7.58 -1.98 -19.79
CA ARG A 69 8.30 -1.88 -18.51
C ARG A 69 7.65 -2.68 -17.41
N ALA A 70 6.32 -2.65 -17.33
CA ALA A 70 5.55 -3.42 -16.34
C ALA A 70 5.67 -4.94 -16.55
N ALA A 71 5.75 -5.38 -17.80
CA ALA A 71 5.96 -6.79 -18.14
C ALA A 71 7.40 -7.25 -17.87
N ALA A 72 8.38 -6.36 -18.11
CA ALA A 72 9.80 -6.65 -17.89
C ALA A 72 10.15 -6.71 -16.40
N ASP A 73 9.55 -5.83 -15.59
CA ASP A 73 9.83 -5.75 -14.15
C ASP A 73 8.52 -5.55 -13.35
N PRO A 74 7.89 -6.65 -12.93
CA PRO A 74 6.68 -6.62 -12.10
C PRO A 74 6.88 -5.93 -10.77
N PHE A 75 8.10 -5.90 -10.20
CA PHE A 75 8.40 -5.21 -8.96
C PHE A 75 8.09 -3.71 -9.06
N ASN A 76 8.42 -3.08 -10.19
CA ASN A 76 8.12 -1.65 -10.42
C ASN A 76 6.62 -1.36 -10.34
N VAL A 77 5.78 -2.28 -10.81
CA VAL A 77 4.32 -2.15 -10.72
C VAL A 77 3.88 -2.25 -9.26
N VAL A 78 4.36 -3.25 -8.54
CA VAL A 78 4.04 -3.47 -7.12
C VAL A 78 4.49 -2.28 -6.29
N ALA A 79 5.73 -1.81 -6.46
CA ALA A 79 6.26 -0.66 -5.75
C ALA A 79 5.45 0.62 -6.03
N THR A 80 5.05 0.84 -7.29
CA THR A 80 4.22 1.97 -7.68
C THR A 80 2.85 1.94 -7.00
N ILE A 81 2.22 0.77 -6.93
CA ILE A 81 0.93 0.59 -6.28
C ILE A 81 1.05 0.81 -4.76
N ILE A 82 2.07 0.25 -4.13
CA ILE A 82 2.35 0.48 -2.70
C ILE A 82 2.53 1.97 -2.42
N PHE A 83 3.33 2.66 -3.24
CA PHE A 83 3.55 4.09 -3.12
C PHE A 83 2.23 4.89 -3.29
N PHE A 84 1.43 4.56 -4.30
CA PHE A 84 0.12 5.20 -4.51
C PHE A 84 -0.78 5.07 -3.27
N PHE A 85 -0.85 3.88 -2.68
CA PHE A 85 -1.65 3.67 -1.47
C PHE A 85 -1.05 4.35 -0.24
N ALA A 86 0.27 4.46 -0.13
CA ALA A 86 0.91 5.24 0.93
C ALA A 86 0.52 6.73 0.84
N VAL A 87 0.55 7.30 -0.37
CA VAL A 87 0.09 8.67 -0.62
C VAL A 87 -1.40 8.84 -0.28
N LEU A 88 -2.25 7.90 -0.74
CA LEU A 88 -3.68 7.93 -0.43
C LEU A 88 -3.93 7.84 1.09
N HIS A 89 -3.20 7.00 1.80
CA HIS A 89 -3.26 6.89 3.26
C HIS A 89 -2.92 8.22 3.94
N THR A 90 -1.93 8.95 3.44
CA THR A 90 -1.55 10.27 3.97
C THR A 90 -2.73 11.26 3.91
N PHE A 91 -3.51 11.25 2.83
CA PHE A 91 -4.72 12.08 2.75
C PHE A 91 -5.82 11.64 3.72
N LEU A 92 -5.84 10.37 4.12
CA LEU A 92 -6.79 9.84 5.09
C LEU A 92 -6.38 10.07 6.56
N ALA A 93 -5.16 10.51 6.84
CA ALA A 93 -4.60 10.70 8.19
C ALA A 93 -5.51 11.56 9.08
N THR A 94 -6.02 12.68 8.56
CA THR A 94 -6.99 13.54 9.27
C THR A 94 -8.28 12.83 9.63
N SER A 95 -8.73 11.91 8.80
CA SER A 95 -9.92 11.10 9.05
C SER A 95 -9.68 10.06 10.14
N PHE A 96 -8.50 9.46 10.17
CA PHE A 96 -8.10 8.55 11.23
C PHE A 96 -8.03 9.26 12.59
N ASN A 97 -7.45 10.46 12.65
CA ASN A 97 -7.39 11.25 13.88
C ASN A 97 -8.79 11.63 14.39
N LYS A 98 -9.73 12.00 13.52
CA LYS A 98 -11.11 12.24 13.90
C LYS A 98 -11.78 10.98 14.46
N MET A 99 -11.52 9.82 13.87
CA MET A 99 -12.03 8.53 14.36
C MET A 99 -11.42 8.17 15.71
N ALA A 100 -10.12 8.41 15.91
CA ALA A 100 -9.44 8.21 17.18
C ALA A 100 -10.12 9.00 18.30
N HIS A 101 -10.34 10.30 18.09
CA HIS A 101 -11.05 11.15 19.06
C HIS A 101 -12.47 10.65 19.36
N LYS A 102 -13.20 10.21 18.34
CA LYS A 102 -14.53 9.64 18.55
C LYS A 102 -14.49 8.40 19.46
N PHE A 103 -13.59 7.46 19.17
CA PHE A 103 -13.45 6.25 20.00
C PHE A 103 -12.96 6.54 21.41
N GLU A 104 -12.16 7.59 21.58
CA GLU A 104 -11.73 8.03 22.91
C GLU A 104 -12.92 8.56 23.72
N LEU A 105 -13.77 9.40 23.13
CA LEU A 105 -14.97 9.93 23.77
C LEU A 105 -15.98 8.82 24.11
N GLU A 106 -16.22 7.88 23.19
CA GLU A 106 -17.10 6.74 23.42
C GLU A 106 -16.58 5.87 24.60
N HIS A 107 -15.27 5.61 24.62
CA HIS A 107 -14.65 4.85 25.71
C HIS A 107 -14.74 5.55 27.07
N ARG A 108 -14.50 6.86 27.10
CA ARG A 108 -14.65 7.66 28.34
C ARG A 108 -16.10 7.65 28.85
N ALA A 109 -17.09 7.75 27.96
CA ALA A 109 -18.50 7.69 28.31
C ALA A 109 -18.87 6.30 28.87
N ASP A 110 -18.41 5.20 28.26
CA ASP A 110 -18.66 3.84 28.71
C ASP A 110 -18.06 3.59 30.11
N VAL A 111 -16.81 3.99 30.33
CA VAL A 111 -16.13 3.85 31.61
C VAL A 111 -16.85 4.65 32.70
N SER A 112 -17.33 5.86 32.41
CA SER A 112 -18.06 6.69 33.38
C SER A 112 -19.41 6.09 33.76
N THR A 113 -20.11 5.49 32.80
CA THR A 113 -21.45 4.90 33.01
C THR A 113 -21.39 3.60 33.81
N HIS A 114 -20.36 2.79 33.62
CA HIS A 114 -20.19 1.48 34.28
C HIS A 114 -19.49 1.55 35.63
N ASN A 115 -19.24 2.73 36.17
CA ASN A 115 -18.62 2.96 37.48
C ASN A 115 -17.37 2.08 37.74
N ARG A 116 -16.59 1.84 36.67
CA ARG A 116 -15.34 1.09 36.77
C ARG A 116 -14.36 1.94 37.56
N ILE A 117 -13.96 1.43 38.70
CA ILE A 117 -13.07 2.09 39.65
C ILE A 117 -11.78 2.48 38.92
N TYR A 118 -11.58 3.79 38.78
CA TYR A 118 -10.30 4.31 38.32
C TYR A 118 -9.23 3.89 39.36
N VAL A 119 -8.28 3.06 38.93
CA VAL A 119 -7.07 2.89 39.70
C VAL A 119 -6.35 4.23 39.64
N GLU A 120 -6.18 4.83 40.82
CA GLU A 120 -5.64 6.18 41.03
C GLU A 120 -4.51 6.50 40.04
N GLY A 121 -4.69 7.57 39.24
CA GLY A 121 -3.66 8.15 38.37
C GLY A 121 -3.54 7.58 36.96
N ARG A 122 -4.30 6.57 36.53
CA ARG A 122 -4.27 6.06 35.16
C ARG A 122 -5.58 6.29 34.44
N GLN A 123 -5.54 7.10 33.39
CA GLN A 123 -6.68 7.23 32.49
C GLN A 123 -6.88 5.91 31.72
N PRO A 124 -8.12 5.42 31.57
CA PRO A 124 -8.38 4.24 30.76
C PRO A 124 -8.04 4.54 29.30
N VAL A 125 -7.14 3.76 28.74
CA VAL A 125 -6.70 3.91 27.35
C VAL A 125 -7.56 3.03 26.45
N SER A 126 -8.16 3.62 25.43
CA SER A 126 -8.87 2.87 24.40
C SER A 126 -7.90 2.35 23.35
N PHE A 127 -7.74 1.02 23.25
CA PHE A 127 -6.91 0.41 22.22
C PHE A 127 -7.33 0.86 20.81
N LYS A 128 -8.66 0.98 20.56
CA LYS A 128 -9.16 1.46 19.27
C LYS A 128 -8.72 2.89 18.98
N ALA A 129 -8.86 3.80 19.95
CA ALA A 129 -8.42 5.18 19.79
C ALA A 129 -6.91 5.26 19.53
N THR A 130 -6.11 4.53 20.29
CA THR A 130 -4.65 4.47 20.13
C THR A 130 -4.24 3.95 18.74
N LEU A 131 -4.92 2.89 18.26
CA LEU A 131 -4.67 2.35 16.93
C LEU A 131 -4.99 3.37 15.82
N PHE A 132 -6.11 4.09 15.93
CA PHE A 132 -6.47 5.11 14.94
C PHE A 132 -5.59 6.36 15.02
N HIS A 133 -5.11 6.74 16.21
CA HIS A 133 -4.06 7.77 16.34
C HIS A 133 -2.79 7.35 15.61
N PHE A 134 -2.32 6.14 15.88
CA PHE A 134 -1.14 5.60 15.21
C PHE A 134 -1.29 5.58 13.67
N LEU A 135 -2.44 5.13 13.15
CA LEU A 135 -2.74 5.16 11.72
C LEU A 135 -2.85 6.58 11.13
N GLY A 136 -3.08 7.59 11.96
CA GLY A 136 -3.11 9.00 11.56
C GLY A 136 -1.76 9.71 11.66
N GLU A 137 -0.74 9.06 12.19
CA GLU A 137 0.61 9.61 12.28
C GLU A 137 1.38 9.42 10.99
N VAL A 138 1.94 10.49 10.43
CA VAL A 138 2.67 10.45 9.15
C VAL A 138 3.85 9.49 9.21
N GLU A 139 4.56 9.45 10.32
CA GLU A 139 5.71 8.56 10.53
C GLU A 139 5.30 7.08 10.51
N ALA A 140 4.17 6.77 11.14
CA ALA A 140 3.61 5.43 11.13
C ALA A 140 3.16 4.99 9.74
N ILE A 141 2.60 5.92 8.93
CA ILE A 141 2.17 5.64 7.55
C ILE A 141 3.36 5.13 6.74
N PHE A 142 4.48 5.83 6.75
CA PHE A 142 5.67 5.38 6.01
C PHE A 142 6.18 4.02 6.52
N GLY A 143 6.21 3.80 7.83
CA GLY A 143 6.61 2.52 8.43
C GLY A 143 5.71 1.35 8.01
N ILE A 144 4.40 1.57 8.00
CA ILE A 144 3.42 0.54 7.59
C ILE A 144 3.61 0.14 6.13
N TRP A 145 3.82 1.10 5.23
CA TRP A 145 3.96 0.84 3.80
C TRP A 145 5.36 0.33 3.41
N LEU A 146 6.37 0.57 4.24
CA LEU A 146 7.70 0.01 4.06
C LEU A 146 7.69 -1.53 4.18
N ILE A 147 6.87 -2.10 5.06
CA ILE A 147 6.78 -3.55 5.27
C ILE A 147 6.39 -4.29 3.98
N PRO A 148 5.25 -4.00 3.32
CA PRO A 148 4.89 -4.67 2.06
C PRO A 148 5.90 -4.39 0.95
N LEU A 149 6.56 -3.23 0.93
CA LEU A 149 7.62 -2.94 -0.03
C LEU A 149 8.84 -3.86 0.18
N LEU A 150 9.28 -4.05 1.42
CA LEU A 150 10.38 -4.96 1.73
C LEU A 150 10.03 -6.41 1.42
N ILE A 151 8.78 -6.83 1.69
CA ILE A 151 8.31 -8.17 1.34
C ILE A 151 8.35 -8.37 -0.17
N SER A 152 7.88 -7.38 -0.95
CA SER A 152 7.88 -7.47 -2.41
C SER A 152 9.27 -7.44 -3.04
N LEU A 153 10.28 -6.95 -2.30
CA LEU A 153 11.67 -6.95 -2.75
C LEU A 153 12.33 -8.33 -2.59
N VAL A 154 11.85 -9.15 -1.65
CA VAL A 154 12.46 -10.45 -1.31
C VAL A 154 11.76 -11.61 -2.04
N LEU A 155 10.53 -11.41 -2.52
CA LEU A 155 9.73 -12.41 -3.26
C LEU A 155 10.05 -12.41 -4.74
#